data_068b2f935bbdce5a42f3031fd17df487
#
_entry.id   068b2f935bbdce5a42f3031fd17df487
#
_cell.length_a   1.000
_cell.length_b   1.000
_cell.length_c   1.000
_cell.angle_alpha   90.00
_cell.angle_beta   90.00
_cell.angle_gamma   90.00
#
_symmetry.space_group_name_H-M   'P 1'
#
loop_
_entity.id
_entity.type
_entity.pdbx_description
1 polymer ?
#
loop_
_entity_poly.entity_id
_entity_poly.type
_entity_poly.pdbx_seq_one_letter_code
_entity_poly.pdbx_strand_id
1 'polypeptide(L)'
;MGKHTMKDWIFAVRPWSIPASAMPIIVTLAYLFWKEAEINWLYGIWALVGMIIFHLAGNVWSDWFDFRKKVDAEDTFGAKTLTTGMFEPKEIRNLAIGLLAVSVACGLGLAAVTGIELLYIGIAGAVLTVLYPFLKYNALGDLDILLTFAFLPTLGTSFAATGTIDWSVLLIALPVGLIT
;
A
#
# COMPACT_ATOMS: atom_id res chain seq x y z
N MET A 1 -25.66 10.80 15.79
CA MET A 1 -24.45 10.74 14.92
C MET A 1 -23.55 11.91 15.29
N GLY A 2 -22.51 11.67 16.08
CA GLY A 2 -21.47 12.65 16.36
C GLY A 2 -20.71 12.93 15.04
N LYS A 3 -20.50 14.19 14.71
CA LYS A 3 -19.68 14.53 13.55
C LYS A 3 -18.23 14.16 13.88
N HIS A 4 -17.69 13.17 13.16
CA HIS A 4 -16.26 12.84 13.24
C HIS A 4 -15.44 14.06 12.83
N THR A 5 -14.38 14.30 13.57
CA THR A 5 -13.45 15.38 13.24
C THR A 5 -12.49 14.90 12.15
N MET A 6 -11.81 15.85 11.49
CA MET A 6 -10.74 15.51 10.54
C MET A 6 -9.63 14.65 11.19
N LYS A 7 -9.35 14.88 12.47
CA LYS A 7 -8.38 14.09 13.24
C LYS A 7 -8.79 12.63 13.37
N ASP A 8 -10.08 12.35 13.55
CA ASP A 8 -10.59 10.98 13.66
C ASP A 8 -10.39 10.22 12.34
N TRP A 9 -10.67 10.87 11.20
CA TRP A 9 -10.44 10.28 9.86
C TRP A 9 -8.95 10.06 9.58
N ILE A 10 -8.08 11.01 9.95
CA ILE A 10 -6.63 10.85 9.85
C ILE A 10 -6.17 9.69 10.72
N PHE A 11 -6.68 9.57 11.93
CA PHE A 11 -6.34 8.46 12.81
C PHE A 11 -6.76 7.11 12.22
N ALA A 12 -7.92 7.03 11.59
CA ALA A 12 -8.43 5.80 10.99
C ALA A 12 -7.56 5.25 9.86
N VAL A 13 -6.88 6.09 9.08
CA VAL A 13 -6.01 5.63 7.98
C VAL A 13 -4.60 5.24 8.42
N ARG A 14 -4.23 5.45 9.68
CA ARG A 14 -2.92 5.10 10.27
C ARG A 14 -1.72 5.73 9.56
N PRO A 15 -1.60 7.05 9.47
CA PRO A 15 -0.53 7.71 8.72
C PRO A 15 0.88 7.39 9.25
N TRP A 16 1.02 6.96 10.49
CA TRP A 16 2.30 6.51 11.05
C TRP A 16 2.87 5.26 10.39
N SER A 17 2.08 4.51 9.63
CA SER A 17 2.54 3.34 8.86
C SER A 17 3.09 3.71 7.47
N ILE A 18 2.96 4.96 7.02
CA ILE A 18 3.44 5.42 5.71
C ILE A 18 4.90 5.03 5.43
N PRO A 19 5.85 5.09 6.39
CA PRO A 19 7.22 4.68 6.13
C PRO A 19 7.34 3.26 5.54
N ALA A 20 6.48 2.32 5.95
CA ALA A 20 6.51 0.95 5.43
C ALA A 20 6.32 0.88 3.90
N SER A 21 5.49 1.73 3.33
CA SER A 21 5.24 1.77 1.86
C SER A 21 6.09 2.79 1.12
N ALA A 22 6.49 3.87 1.79
CA ALA A 22 7.28 4.93 1.16
C ALA A 22 8.76 4.55 1.01
N MET A 23 9.34 3.87 2.00
CA MET A 23 10.77 3.53 2.01
C MET A 23 11.19 2.65 0.83
N PRO A 24 10.49 1.59 0.44
CA PRO A 24 10.86 0.80 -0.74
C PRO A 24 10.98 1.64 -2.00
N ILE A 25 10.06 2.58 -2.20
CA ILE A 25 10.05 3.46 -3.38
C ILE A 25 11.19 4.47 -3.33
N ILE A 26 11.38 5.12 -2.17
CA ILE A 26 12.46 6.11 -1.98
C ILE A 26 13.81 5.45 -2.20
N VAL A 27 14.04 4.27 -1.61
CA VAL A 27 15.29 3.52 -1.75
C VAL A 27 15.49 3.07 -3.21
N THR A 28 14.43 2.66 -3.90
CA THR A 28 14.50 2.31 -5.33
C THR A 28 14.91 3.51 -6.18
N LEU A 29 14.30 4.67 -5.99
CA LEU A 29 14.65 5.88 -6.72
C LEU A 29 16.09 6.33 -6.42
N ALA A 30 16.54 6.24 -5.16
CA ALA A 30 17.91 6.53 -4.78
C ALA A 30 18.92 5.56 -5.42
N TYR A 31 18.58 4.28 -5.49
CA TYR A 31 19.40 3.27 -6.13
C TYR A 31 19.51 3.48 -7.65
N LEU A 32 18.40 3.76 -8.32
CA LEU A 32 18.38 4.07 -9.76
C LEU A 32 19.20 5.33 -10.04
N PHE A 33 19.11 6.35 -9.19
CA PHE A 33 19.91 7.56 -9.29
C PHE A 33 21.42 7.26 -9.12
N TRP A 34 21.77 6.42 -8.16
CA TRP A 34 23.15 5.98 -7.96
C TRP A 34 23.70 5.18 -9.16
N LYS A 35 22.85 4.41 -9.85
CA LYS A 35 23.19 3.70 -11.08
C LYS A 35 23.26 4.61 -12.32
N GLU A 36 23.11 5.90 -12.17
CA GLU A 36 23.06 6.88 -13.28
C GLU A 36 21.96 6.56 -14.32
N ALA A 37 20.85 5.93 -13.89
CA ALA A 37 19.72 5.68 -14.75
C ALA A 37 19.00 6.99 -15.11
N GLU A 38 18.45 7.07 -16.32
CA GLU A 38 17.59 8.16 -16.73
C GLU A 38 16.24 8.06 -16.01
N ILE A 39 16.01 8.90 -15.00
CA ILE A 39 14.82 8.85 -14.14
C ILE A 39 13.81 9.92 -14.54
N ASN A 40 12.59 9.51 -14.84
CA ASN A 40 11.45 10.41 -14.84
C ASN A 40 10.94 10.60 -13.40
N TRP A 41 11.41 11.67 -12.75
CA TRP A 41 11.08 11.97 -11.35
C TRP A 41 9.58 12.20 -11.12
N LEU A 42 8.87 12.76 -12.12
CA LEU A 42 7.43 12.95 -12.01
C LEU A 42 6.70 11.61 -11.85
N TYR A 43 7.06 10.61 -12.64
CA TYR A 43 6.45 9.28 -12.56
C TYR A 43 6.89 8.53 -11.30
N GLY A 44 8.15 8.69 -10.86
CA GLY A 44 8.62 8.16 -9.58
C GLY A 44 7.86 8.72 -8.38
N ILE A 45 7.63 10.04 -8.34
CA ILE A 45 6.83 10.68 -7.29
C ILE A 45 5.36 10.26 -7.38
N TRP A 46 4.81 10.14 -8.58
CA TRP A 46 3.44 9.66 -8.78
C TRP A 46 3.29 8.23 -8.24
N ALA A 47 4.25 7.33 -8.51
CA ALA A 47 4.27 5.98 -7.95
C ALA A 47 4.30 6.01 -6.41
N LEU A 48 5.12 6.89 -5.80
CA LEU A 48 5.18 7.07 -4.35
C LEU A 48 3.83 7.49 -3.76
N VAL A 49 3.20 8.51 -4.32
CA VAL A 49 1.89 8.99 -3.85
C VAL A 49 0.81 7.92 -4.02
N GLY A 50 0.78 7.26 -5.19
CA GLY A 50 -0.16 6.16 -5.46
C GLY A 50 -0.01 5.02 -4.48
N MET A 51 1.23 4.61 -4.17
CA MET A 51 1.49 3.54 -3.22
C MET A 51 1.11 3.93 -1.78
N ILE A 52 1.34 5.16 -1.36
CA ILE A 52 0.90 5.64 -0.04
C ILE A 52 -0.62 5.54 0.08
N ILE A 53 -1.37 6.03 -0.92
CA ILE A 53 -2.83 5.96 -0.90
C ILE A 53 -3.30 4.51 -0.87
N PHE A 54 -2.69 3.65 -1.67
CA PHE A 54 -2.99 2.22 -1.71
C PHE A 54 -2.74 1.53 -0.36
N HIS A 55 -1.62 1.83 0.29
CA HIS A 55 -1.31 1.32 1.62
C HIS A 55 -2.35 1.75 2.67
N LEU A 56 -2.69 3.05 2.70
CA LEU A 56 -3.70 3.56 3.63
C LEU A 56 -5.07 2.90 3.39
N ALA A 57 -5.41 2.63 2.12
CA ALA A 57 -6.62 1.88 1.77
C ALA A 57 -6.57 0.44 2.31
N GLY A 58 -5.43 -0.24 2.18
CA GLY A 58 -5.21 -1.59 2.69
C GLY A 58 -5.35 -1.67 4.22
N ASN A 59 -4.82 -0.69 4.95
CA ASN A 59 -4.99 -0.60 6.40
C ASN A 59 -6.47 -0.55 6.80
N VAL A 60 -7.22 0.37 6.19
CA VAL A 60 -8.65 0.55 6.49
C VAL A 60 -9.47 -0.67 6.06
N TRP A 61 -9.11 -1.32 4.95
CA TRP A 61 -9.73 -2.55 4.48
C TRP A 61 -9.50 -3.70 5.47
N SER A 62 -8.26 -3.88 5.94
CA SER A 62 -7.91 -4.91 6.92
C SER A 62 -8.67 -4.71 8.24
N ASP A 63 -8.72 -3.47 8.77
CA ASP A 63 -9.45 -3.16 10.01
C ASP A 63 -10.94 -3.52 9.91
N TRP A 64 -11.57 -3.18 8.78
CA TRP A 64 -12.98 -3.53 8.57
C TRP A 64 -13.19 -5.05 8.50
N PHE A 65 -12.27 -5.78 7.84
CA PHE A 65 -12.36 -7.22 7.69
C PHE A 65 -12.14 -7.94 9.03
N ASP A 66 -11.11 -7.54 9.80
CA ASP A 66 -10.76 -8.10 11.10
C ASP A 66 -11.91 -7.89 12.11
N PHE A 67 -12.51 -6.71 12.11
CA PHE A 67 -13.71 -6.44 12.91
C PHE A 67 -14.89 -7.37 12.56
N ARG A 68 -15.15 -7.59 11.26
CA ARG A 68 -16.23 -8.51 10.83
C ARG A 68 -15.97 -9.96 11.23
N LYS A 69 -14.71 -10.38 11.27
CA LYS A 69 -14.31 -11.72 11.71
C LYS A 69 -14.23 -11.86 13.22
N LYS A 70 -14.46 -10.78 13.97
CA LYS A 70 -14.34 -10.74 15.44
C LYS A 70 -12.96 -11.19 15.94
N VAL A 71 -11.93 -10.88 15.17
CA VAL A 71 -10.52 -11.19 15.51
C VAL A 71 -9.91 -10.05 16.31
N ASP A 72 -10.38 -8.83 16.08
CA ASP A 72 -9.97 -7.67 16.86
C ASP A 72 -10.56 -7.73 18.26
N ALA A 73 -9.69 -7.78 19.25
CA ALA A 73 -10.00 -7.60 20.66
C ALA A 73 -9.50 -6.21 21.14
N GLU A 74 -9.90 -5.79 22.33
CA GLU A 74 -9.50 -4.48 22.88
C GLU A 74 -7.98 -4.35 23.07
N ASP A 75 -7.26 -5.46 23.16
CA ASP A 75 -5.82 -5.57 23.35
C ASP A 75 -5.02 -5.81 22.05
N THR A 76 -5.68 -5.96 20.89
CA THR A 76 -4.99 -6.10 19.59
C THR A 76 -4.38 -4.79 19.10
N PHE A 77 -3.27 -4.87 18.37
CA PHE A 77 -2.67 -3.72 17.71
C PHE A 77 -3.53 -3.28 16.53
N GLY A 78 -3.85 -1.98 16.47
CA GLY A 78 -4.64 -1.42 15.39
C GLY A 78 -5.15 -0.03 15.72
N ALA A 79 -5.88 0.60 14.79
CA ALA A 79 -6.49 1.90 15.03
C ALA A 79 -7.64 1.85 16.05
N LYS A 80 -8.15 0.64 16.36
CA LYS A 80 -9.26 0.41 17.32
C LYS A 80 -10.53 1.23 17.05
N THR A 81 -10.65 1.79 15.86
CA THR A 81 -11.73 2.72 15.49
C THR A 81 -13.11 2.05 15.51
N LEU A 82 -13.15 0.75 15.21
CA LEU A 82 -14.37 -0.05 15.21
C LEU A 82 -14.65 -0.70 16.57
N THR A 83 -13.62 -1.22 17.24
CA THR A 83 -13.76 -1.89 18.55
C THR A 83 -14.16 -0.92 19.65
N THR A 84 -13.72 0.34 19.58
CA THR A 84 -14.10 1.41 20.52
C THR A 84 -15.43 2.08 20.17
N GLY A 85 -16.04 1.72 19.04
CA GLY A 85 -17.27 2.36 18.58
C GLY A 85 -17.07 3.80 18.08
N MET A 86 -15.83 4.21 17.78
CA MET A 86 -15.53 5.54 17.23
C MET A 86 -16.18 5.72 15.85
N PHE A 87 -16.17 4.68 15.01
CA PHE A 87 -16.79 4.68 13.69
C PHE A 87 -17.78 3.51 13.54
N GLU A 88 -18.79 3.71 12.70
CA GLU A 88 -19.65 2.62 12.26
C GLU A 88 -18.90 1.76 11.20
N PRO A 89 -19.14 0.42 11.17
CA PRO A 89 -18.48 -0.45 10.18
C PRO A 89 -18.73 -0.03 8.72
N LYS A 90 -19.88 0.60 8.44
CA LYS A 90 -20.19 1.12 7.10
C LYS A 90 -19.32 2.32 6.72
N GLU A 91 -18.95 3.17 7.67
CA GLU A 91 -18.13 4.35 7.44
C GLU A 91 -16.70 3.92 7.08
N ILE A 92 -16.10 3.01 7.85
CA ILE A 92 -14.77 2.46 7.59
C ILE A 92 -14.73 1.69 6.27
N ARG A 93 -15.76 0.87 5.97
CA ARG A 93 -15.86 0.22 4.67
C ARG A 93 -15.90 1.22 3.51
N ASN A 94 -16.70 2.26 3.62
CA ASN A 94 -16.85 3.26 2.57
C ASN A 94 -15.55 4.07 2.38
N LEU A 95 -14.84 4.37 3.47
CA LEU A 95 -13.52 4.99 3.44
C LEU A 95 -12.52 4.08 2.69
N ALA A 96 -12.48 2.79 3.02
CA ALA A 96 -11.61 1.82 2.36
C ALA A 96 -11.89 1.75 0.85
N ILE A 97 -13.16 1.63 0.45
CA ILE A 97 -13.57 1.59 -0.95
C ILE A 97 -13.19 2.89 -1.66
N GLY A 98 -13.41 4.04 -1.04
CA GLY A 98 -13.06 5.34 -1.60
C GLY A 98 -11.55 5.48 -1.84
N LEU A 99 -10.72 5.11 -0.85
CA LEU A 99 -9.26 5.13 -0.99
C LEU A 99 -8.77 4.13 -2.03
N LEU A 100 -9.34 2.91 -2.07
CA LEU A 100 -9.03 1.93 -3.12
C LEU A 100 -9.38 2.46 -4.51
N ALA A 101 -10.53 3.08 -4.68
CA ALA A 101 -10.93 3.66 -5.97
C ALA A 101 -9.95 4.77 -6.42
N VAL A 102 -9.52 5.64 -5.50
CA VAL A 102 -8.53 6.69 -5.77
C VAL A 102 -7.17 6.08 -6.13
N SER A 103 -6.71 5.07 -5.39
CA SER A 103 -5.43 4.40 -5.67
C SER A 103 -5.44 3.67 -7.01
N VAL A 104 -6.55 3.01 -7.35
CA VAL A 104 -6.73 2.36 -8.66
C VAL A 104 -6.71 3.39 -9.79
N ALA A 105 -7.44 4.51 -9.64
CA ALA A 105 -7.42 5.59 -10.63
C ALA A 105 -6.00 6.17 -10.81
N CYS A 106 -5.28 6.36 -9.72
CA CYS A 106 -3.88 6.80 -9.71
C CYS A 106 -2.97 5.81 -10.45
N GLY A 107 -3.09 4.51 -10.15
CA GLY A 107 -2.32 3.44 -10.81
C GLY A 107 -2.64 3.28 -12.29
N LEU A 108 -3.93 3.33 -12.68
CA LEU A 108 -4.35 3.30 -14.07
C LEU A 108 -3.85 4.52 -14.85
N GLY A 109 -3.90 5.72 -14.25
CA GLY A 109 -3.34 6.93 -14.85
C GLY A 109 -1.85 6.81 -15.10
N LEU A 110 -1.09 6.29 -14.13
CA LEU A 110 0.35 6.08 -14.29
C LEU A 110 0.64 4.98 -15.34
N ALA A 111 -0.08 3.88 -15.33
CA ALA A 111 0.08 2.81 -16.33
C ALA A 111 -0.23 3.29 -17.75
N ALA A 112 -1.22 4.18 -17.92
CA ALA A 112 -1.57 4.72 -19.22
C ALA A 112 -0.44 5.56 -19.86
N VAL A 113 0.45 6.15 -19.05
CA VAL A 113 1.57 6.98 -19.53
C VAL A 113 2.91 6.25 -19.48
N THR A 114 3.02 5.12 -18.76
CA THR A 114 4.29 4.37 -18.64
C THR A 114 4.29 3.05 -19.41
N GLY A 115 3.20 2.27 -19.37
CA GLY A 115 3.06 1.01 -20.10
C GLY A 115 2.22 -0.03 -19.37
N ILE A 116 1.88 -1.08 -20.13
CA ILE A 116 0.98 -2.16 -19.68
C ILE A 116 1.60 -3.01 -18.58
N GLU A 117 2.92 -3.07 -18.49
CA GLU A 117 3.66 -3.84 -17.48
C GLU A 117 3.33 -3.35 -16.08
N LEU A 118 3.19 -2.02 -15.91
CA LEU A 118 2.79 -1.44 -14.63
C LEU A 118 1.38 -1.87 -14.23
N LEU A 119 0.47 -2.04 -15.20
CA LEU A 119 -0.87 -2.54 -14.94
C LEU A 119 -0.84 -3.97 -14.37
N TYR A 120 0.00 -4.87 -14.92
CA TYR A 120 0.14 -6.23 -14.41
C TYR A 120 0.69 -6.24 -12.97
N ILE A 121 1.71 -5.42 -12.69
CA ILE A 121 2.25 -5.26 -11.33
C ILE A 121 1.16 -4.72 -10.38
N GLY A 122 0.39 -3.73 -10.82
CA GLY A 122 -0.69 -3.14 -10.04
C GLY A 122 -1.82 -4.13 -9.76
N ILE A 123 -2.23 -4.95 -10.73
CA ILE A 123 -3.24 -6.00 -10.55
C ILE A 123 -2.74 -7.03 -9.54
N ALA A 124 -1.49 -7.49 -9.66
CA ALA A 124 -0.90 -8.42 -8.70
C ALA A 124 -0.94 -7.86 -7.26
N GLY A 125 -0.54 -6.60 -7.07
CA GLY A 125 -0.60 -5.92 -5.78
C GLY A 125 -2.03 -5.77 -5.25
N ALA A 126 -2.98 -5.41 -6.11
CA ALA A 126 -4.38 -5.28 -5.72
C ALA A 126 -4.99 -6.62 -5.27
N VAL A 127 -4.70 -7.70 -6.01
CA VAL A 127 -5.15 -9.05 -5.64
C VAL A 127 -4.58 -9.47 -4.29
N LEU A 128 -3.29 -9.30 -4.07
CA LEU A 128 -2.63 -9.61 -2.79
C LEU A 128 -3.25 -8.80 -1.65
N THR A 129 -3.42 -7.49 -1.81
CA THR A 129 -4.05 -6.64 -0.79
C THR A 129 -5.46 -7.08 -0.42
N VAL A 130 -6.28 -7.49 -1.41
CA VAL A 130 -7.62 -8.00 -1.13
C VAL A 130 -7.57 -9.37 -0.44
N LEU A 131 -6.59 -10.20 -0.79
CA LEU A 131 -6.40 -11.53 -0.20
C LEU A 131 -5.67 -11.49 1.15
N TYR A 132 -4.99 -10.40 1.48
CA TYR A 132 -4.18 -10.28 2.70
C TYR A 132 -4.90 -10.77 3.97
N PRO A 133 -6.16 -10.37 4.27
CA PRO A 133 -6.83 -10.86 5.46
C PRO A 133 -6.99 -12.38 5.51
N PHE A 134 -7.11 -13.05 4.36
CA PHE A 134 -7.19 -14.52 4.27
C PHE A 134 -5.79 -15.15 4.41
N LEU A 135 -4.79 -14.58 3.76
CA LEU A 135 -3.40 -15.06 3.79
C LEU A 135 -2.81 -14.96 5.21
N LYS A 136 -3.08 -13.85 5.90
CA LYS A 136 -2.72 -13.63 7.31
C LYS A 136 -3.16 -14.78 8.22
N TYR A 137 -4.40 -15.26 8.07
CA TYR A 137 -4.92 -16.35 8.90
C TYR A 137 -4.38 -17.74 8.53
N ASN A 138 -3.71 -17.87 7.39
CA ASN A 138 -3.08 -19.09 6.92
C ASN A 138 -1.54 -19.07 7.04
N ALA A 139 -0.99 -18.20 7.90
CA ALA A 139 0.46 -18.01 8.11
C ALA A 139 1.24 -17.60 6.84
N LEU A 140 0.56 -17.01 5.85
CA LEU A 140 1.16 -16.49 4.62
C LEU A 140 1.22 -14.95 4.61
N GLY A 141 0.86 -14.31 5.72
CA GLY A 141 0.82 -12.85 5.84
C GLY A 141 2.18 -12.20 5.61
N ASP A 142 3.25 -12.75 6.18
CA ASP A 142 4.61 -12.21 6.04
C ASP A 142 5.09 -12.28 4.58
N LEU A 143 4.77 -13.38 3.88
CA LEU A 143 5.08 -13.50 2.46
C LEU A 143 4.30 -12.48 1.63
N ASP A 144 3.02 -12.28 1.94
CA ASP A 144 2.19 -11.27 1.27
C ASP A 144 2.74 -9.86 1.49
N ILE A 145 3.12 -9.52 2.72
CA ILE A 145 3.74 -8.24 3.05
C ILE A 145 5.03 -8.03 2.25
N LEU A 146 5.91 -9.04 2.21
CA LEU A 146 7.15 -8.97 1.44
C LEU A 146 6.90 -8.69 -0.05
N LEU A 147 5.91 -9.36 -0.64
CA LEU A 147 5.54 -9.15 -2.04
C LEU A 147 4.91 -7.77 -2.26
N THR A 148 3.95 -7.39 -1.42
CA THR A 148 3.12 -6.20 -1.59
C THR A 148 3.84 -4.91 -1.19
N PHE A 149 4.70 -4.94 -0.19
CA PHE A 149 5.40 -3.76 0.32
C PHE A 149 6.85 -3.63 -0.13
N ALA A 150 7.48 -4.71 -0.60
CA ALA A 150 8.86 -4.64 -1.07
C ALA A 150 8.95 -4.93 -2.58
N PHE A 151 8.66 -6.14 -3.04
CA PHE A 151 8.99 -6.55 -4.39
C PHE A 151 8.17 -5.83 -5.46
N LEU A 152 6.85 -5.84 -5.36
CA LEU A 152 5.99 -5.20 -6.36
C LEU A 152 6.19 -3.68 -6.42
N PRO A 153 6.27 -2.94 -5.28
CA PRO A 153 6.52 -1.50 -5.32
C PRO A 153 7.87 -1.14 -5.94
N THR A 154 8.94 -1.88 -5.64
CA THR A 154 10.26 -1.59 -6.20
C THR A 154 10.32 -1.86 -7.70
N LEU A 155 9.76 -3.00 -8.17
CA LEU A 155 9.66 -3.30 -9.61
C LEU A 155 8.79 -2.28 -10.34
N GLY A 156 7.62 -1.96 -9.77
CA GLY A 156 6.70 -0.97 -10.34
C GLY A 156 7.31 0.42 -10.41
N THR A 157 8.05 0.83 -9.37
CA THR A 157 8.75 2.11 -9.36
C THR A 157 9.90 2.14 -10.38
N SER A 158 10.69 1.07 -10.48
CA SER A 158 11.74 0.96 -11.49
C SER A 158 11.15 1.14 -12.88
N PHE A 159 10.10 0.38 -13.21
CA PHE A 159 9.44 0.49 -14.50
C PHE A 159 8.83 1.88 -14.73
N ALA A 160 8.07 2.40 -13.78
CA ALA A 160 7.43 3.71 -13.93
C ALA A 160 8.45 4.84 -14.14
N ALA A 161 9.57 4.80 -13.41
CA ALA A 161 10.56 5.87 -13.43
C ALA A 161 11.53 5.80 -14.64
N THR A 162 11.79 4.60 -15.18
CA THR A 162 12.82 4.41 -16.24
C THR A 162 12.29 3.79 -17.53
N GLY A 163 11.03 3.34 -17.55
CA GLY A 163 10.46 2.60 -18.69
C GLY A 163 10.94 1.15 -18.79
N THR A 164 11.78 0.68 -17.86
CA THR A 164 12.31 -0.69 -17.87
C THR A 164 12.29 -1.31 -16.47
N ILE A 165 12.14 -2.63 -16.40
CA ILE A 165 12.23 -3.36 -15.13
C ILE A 165 13.70 -3.69 -14.86
N ASP A 166 14.30 -3.01 -13.89
CA ASP A 166 15.62 -3.36 -13.37
C ASP A 166 15.47 -4.38 -12.23
N TRP A 167 15.71 -5.65 -12.54
CA TRP A 167 15.61 -6.73 -11.55
C TRP A 167 16.58 -6.60 -10.38
N SER A 168 17.65 -5.82 -10.52
CA SER A 168 18.61 -5.60 -9.43
C SER A 168 18.01 -4.82 -8.25
N VAL A 169 16.88 -4.12 -8.46
CA VAL A 169 16.16 -3.44 -7.37
C VAL A 169 15.64 -4.43 -6.31
N LEU A 170 15.46 -5.70 -6.67
CA LEU A 170 15.05 -6.72 -5.71
C LEU A 170 16.10 -6.99 -4.63
N LEU A 171 17.39 -6.76 -4.92
CA LEU A 171 18.46 -6.90 -3.94
C LEU A 171 18.32 -5.88 -2.80
N ILE A 172 17.85 -4.67 -3.12
CA ILE A 172 17.61 -3.62 -2.12
C ILE A 172 16.21 -3.73 -1.51
N ALA A 173 15.26 -4.31 -2.24
CA ALA A 173 13.91 -4.53 -1.75
C ALA A 173 13.85 -5.56 -0.61
N LEU A 174 14.68 -6.61 -0.69
CA LEU A 174 14.66 -7.70 0.28
C LEU A 174 14.93 -7.23 1.73
N PRO A 175 16.02 -6.52 2.06
CA PRO A 175 16.22 -6.05 3.43
C PRO A 175 15.13 -5.07 3.89
N VAL A 176 14.61 -4.23 2.99
CA VAL A 176 13.51 -3.31 3.34
C VAL A 176 12.24 -4.08 3.67
N GLY A 177 11.91 -5.09 2.87
CA GLY A 177 10.73 -5.93 3.10
C GLY A 177 10.81 -6.83 4.33
N LEU A 178 12.01 -7.23 4.74
CA LEU A 178 12.21 -8.03 5.96
C LEU A 178 12.12 -7.21 7.26
N ILE A 179 12.16 -5.88 7.17
CA ILE A 179 12.04 -4.98 8.32
C ILE A 179 10.61 -4.45 8.48
N THR A 180 9.78 -4.57 7.44
CA THR A 180 8.38 -4.12 7.44
C THR A 180 7.49 -5.13 8.12
#